data_732da24c4c25e22c77fd79771c668df9
#
_entry.id   732da24c4c25e22c77fd79771c668df9
#
_cell.length_a   1.000
_cell.length_b   1.000
_cell.length_c   1.000
_cell.angle_alpha   90.00
_cell.angle_beta   90.00
_cell.angle_gamma   90.00
#
_symmetry.space_group_name_H-M   'P 1'
#
loop_
_entity.id
_entity.type
_entity.pdbx_description
1 polymer ?
#
loop_
_entity_poly.entity_id
_entity_poly.type
_entity_poly.pdbx_seq_one_letter_code
_entity_poly.pdbx_strand_id
1 'polypeptide(L)'
;MEFTPQNTQRTFKKLNLIENIRNNIVRKLPGVKSWSRMAVKSIQSGSKSNDRIIDYQKLSSEEKVKNMKKAAVLVCFFKKNNELFFPLIRRPMHEKNHPGQIALPGGSMEKNENLETTALREAFEEVGINPKSVNIIGRMTPLPVPVSKYLIYPFVGVTNTEPEWKLNDKEVDELIIISFNELINSDNGYSEKWEFKENPIRVPIFKVSNVEIWGATAAVLSELIDLSKSSN
;
A
#
# COMPACT_ATOMS: atom_id res chain seq x y z
N MET A 1 3.82 -35.88 -15.73
CA MET A 1 4.23 -34.69 -14.97
C MET A 1 4.29 -35.13 -13.51
N GLU A 2 5.50 -35.33 -12.98
CA GLU A 2 5.70 -35.75 -11.59
C GLU A 2 5.40 -34.60 -10.64
N PHE A 3 4.43 -34.79 -9.75
CA PHE A 3 4.14 -33.88 -8.63
C PHE A 3 5.25 -34.04 -7.59
N THR A 4 6.21 -33.11 -7.56
CA THR A 4 7.22 -33.11 -6.51
C THR A 4 6.66 -32.49 -5.22
N PRO A 5 7.00 -33.05 -4.02
CA PRO A 5 6.52 -32.55 -2.71
C PRO A 5 6.81 -31.06 -2.45
N GLN A 6 7.86 -30.51 -3.05
CA GLN A 6 8.22 -29.08 -2.95
C GLN A 6 7.20 -28.16 -3.64
N ASN A 7 6.56 -28.58 -4.74
CA ASN A 7 5.52 -27.80 -5.41
C ASN A 7 4.23 -27.76 -4.57
N THR A 8 3.89 -28.86 -3.92
CA THR A 8 2.69 -28.94 -3.07
C THR A 8 2.83 -28.05 -1.82
N GLN A 9 3.97 -28.05 -1.14
CA GLN A 9 4.22 -27.18 0.03
C GLN A 9 4.24 -25.70 -0.34
N ARG A 10 4.81 -25.32 -1.49
CA ARG A 10 4.76 -23.93 -1.97
C ARG A 10 3.33 -23.49 -2.31
N THR A 11 2.51 -24.34 -2.88
CA THR A 11 1.09 -24.05 -3.22
C THR A 11 0.25 -23.90 -1.95
N PHE A 12 0.43 -24.74 -0.93
CA PHE A 12 -0.23 -24.64 0.38
C PHE A 12 0.18 -23.37 1.12
N LYS A 13 1.46 -22.98 1.09
CA LYS A 13 1.93 -21.75 1.76
C LYS A 13 1.38 -20.46 1.12
N LYS A 14 1.04 -20.49 -0.17
CA LYS A 14 0.53 -19.34 -0.94
C LYS A 14 -0.99 -19.17 -0.87
N LEU A 15 -1.76 -20.24 -0.82
CA LEU A 15 -3.19 -20.20 -0.48
C LEU A 15 -3.42 -19.58 0.90
N ASN A 16 -2.45 -19.76 1.81
CA ASN A 16 -2.49 -19.19 3.15
C ASN A 16 -2.36 -17.65 3.20
N LEU A 17 -1.69 -16.98 2.25
CA LEU A 17 -1.46 -15.52 2.33
C LEU A 17 -2.76 -14.72 2.20
N ILE A 18 -3.58 -15.00 1.18
CA ILE A 18 -4.88 -14.32 0.99
C ILE A 18 -5.85 -14.67 2.11
N GLU A 19 -5.89 -15.94 2.52
CA GLU A 19 -6.71 -16.38 3.67
C GLU A 19 -6.26 -15.71 4.97
N ASN A 20 -4.95 -15.60 5.21
CA ASN A 20 -4.42 -14.89 6.37
C ASN A 20 -4.86 -13.42 6.36
N ILE A 21 -4.71 -12.73 5.21
CA ILE A 21 -5.13 -11.34 5.07
C ILE A 21 -6.64 -11.22 5.36
N ARG A 22 -7.48 -12.07 4.76
CA ARG A 22 -8.93 -12.08 4.95
C ARG A 22 -9.30 -12.28 6.43
N ASN A 23 -8.70 -13.27 7.08
CA ASN A 23 -8.96 -13.60 8.47
C ASN A 23 -8.49 -12.48 9.42
N ASN A 24 -7.34 -11.88 9.14
CA ASN A 24 -6.76 -10.85 10.00
C ASN A 24 -7.48 -9.50 9.84
N ILE A 25 -7.98 -9.15 8.64
CA ILE A 25 -8.77 -7.94 8.42
C ILE A 25 -10.02 -7.90 9.30
N VAL A 26 -10.72 -9.04 9.47
CA VAL A 26 -11.94 -9.08 10.28
C VAL A 26 -11.69 -9.20 11.79
N ARG A 27 -10.50 -9.66 12.19
CA ARG A 27 -10.17 -9.84 13.62
C ARG A 27 -9.66 -8.56 14.26
N LYS A 28 -8.50 -8.07 13.82
CA LYS A 28 -7.87 -6.87 14.38
C LYS A 28 -6.85 -6.32 13.40
N LEU A 29 -7.09 -5.09 12.96
CA LEU A 29 -6.17 -4.37 12.10
C LEU A 29 -4.94 -3.90 12.89
N PRO A 30 -3.71 -4.14 12.40
CA PRO A 30 -2.47 -3.69 13.05
C PRO A 30 -2.26 -2.17 13.02
N GLY A 31 -2.72 -1.51 11.94
CA GLY A 31 -2.79 -0.05 11.82
C GLY A 31 -1.51 0.68 12.21
N VAL A 32 -1.61 1.56 13.21
CA VAL A 32 -0.50 2.41 13.68
C VAL A 32 0.78 1.63 13.99
N LYS A 33 0.68 0.40 14.50
CA LYS A 33 1.84 -0.43 14.81
C LYS A 33 2.65 -0.72 13.53
N SER A 34 1.98 -1.07 12.45
CA SER A 34 2.61 -1.34 11.15
C SER A 34 3.18 -0.07 10.52
N TRP A 35 2.37 1.00 10.46
CA TRP A 35 2.78 2.26 9.81
C TRP A 35 3.97 2.91 10.49
N SER A 36 4.09 2.77 11.81
CA SER A 36 5.19 3.34 12.60
C SER A 36 6.57 2.84 12.17
N ARG A 37 6.66 1.67 11.52
CA ARG A 37 7.91 1.20 10.92
C ARG A 37 8.35 2.05 9.73
N MET A 38 7.37 2.58 9.00
CA MET A 38 7.58 3.41 7.80
C MET A 38 7.52 4.92 8.11
N ALA A 39 7.48 5.30 9.38
CA ALA A 39 7.48 6.70 9.78
C ALA A 39 8.84 7.36 9.57
N VAL A 40 8.85 8.54 8.92
CA VAL A 40 10.04 9.38 8.74
C VAL A 40 10.51 9.89 10.10
N LYS A 41 11.83 9.85 10.34
CA LYS A 41 12.46 10.26 11.60
C LYS A 41 13.43 11.42 11.38
N SER A 42 13.53 12.36 12.35
CA SER A 42 14.58 13.38 12.38
C SER A 42 15.93 12.76 12.74
N ILE A 43 17.03 13.30 12.19
CA ILE A 43 18.41 12.88 12.50
C ILE A 43 19.16 13.99 13.28
N GLN A 44 18.52 15.07 13.69
CA GLN A 44 19.18 16.20 14.36
C GLN A 44 19.92 15.75 15.63
N SER A 45 21.17 16.25 15.79
CA SER A 45 22.01 16.03 16.96
C SER A 45 21.34 16.65 18.19
N GLY A 46 21.08 15.87 19.23
CA GLY A 46 20.43 16.32 20.48
C GLY A 46 18.94 16.03 20.56
N SER A 47 18.25 15.66 19.47
CA SER A 47 16.94 15.05 19.59
C SER A 47 17.11 13.62 20.13
N LYS A 48 16.31 13.23 21.11
CA LYS A 48 16.22 11.83 21.51
C LYS A 48 15.95 11.05 20.21
N SER A 49 16.69 9.99 19.93
CA SER A 49 16.76 9.24 18.65
C SER A 49 15.42 8.70 18.12
N ASN A 50 14.29 9.18 18.59
CA ASN A 50 12.92 8.76 18.34
C ASN A 50 11.97 9.88 17.89
N ASP A 51 12.44 11.10 17.61
CA ASP A 51 11.54 12.17 17.18
C ASP A 51 11.05 11.87 15.75
N ARG A 52 9.88 11.25 15.69
CA ARG A 52 9.18 10.99 14.43
C ARG A 52 8.63 12.30 13.90
N ILE A 53 8.98 12.66 12.66
CA ILE A 53 8.36 13.79 11.95
C ILE A 53 6.86 13.52 11.75
N ILE A 54 6.51 12.23 11.52
CA ILE A 54 5.12 11.77 11.42
C ILE A 54 4.82 10.86 12.62
N ASP A 55 4.00 11.33 13.54
CA ASP A 55 3.49 10.54 14.65
C ASP A 55 2.07 10.07 14.33
N TYR A 56 1.97 8.87 13.74
CA TYR A 56 0.69 8.28 13.37
C TYR A 56 -0.26 8.07 14.56
N GLN A 57 0.27 7.87 15.77
CA GLN A 57 -0.55 7.68 16.95
C GLN A 57 -1.32 8.96 17.31
N LYS A 58 -0.64 10.13 17.23
CA LYS A 58 -1.27 11.43 17.42
C LYS A 58 -2.18 11.84 16.26
N LEU A 59 -1.85 11.42 15.03
CA LEU A 59 -2.60 11.78 13.84
C LEU A 59 -3.91 11.00 13.68
N SER A 60 -4.00 9.80 14.26
CA SER A 60 -5.18 8.94 14.18
C SER A 60 -6.29 9.31 15.16
N SER A 61 -6.14 10.41 15.93
CA SER A 61 -7.21 10.89 16.80
C SER A 61 -8.41 11.40 15.98
N GLU A 62 -9.63 11.12 16.44
CA GLU A 62 -10.89 11.49 15.75
C GLU A 62 -10.94 13.00 15.40
N GLU A 63 -10.47 13.86 16.30
CA GLU A 63 -10.44 15.30 16.09
C GLU A 63 -9.60 15.71 14.88
N LYS A 64 -8.45 15.06 14.66
CA LYS A 64 -7.52 15.38 13.56
C LYS A 64 -7.98 14.86 12.21
N VAL A 65 -8.63 13.68 12.19
CA VAL A 65 -9.09 13.07 10.94
C VAL A 65 -10.44 13.59 10.47
N LYS A 66 -11.23 14.22 11.37
CA LYS A 66 -12.61 14.69 11.11
C LYS A 66 -12.71 15.60 9.88
N ASN A 67 -11.72 16.45 9.66
CA ASN A 67 -11.72 17.45 8.58
C ASN A 67 -10.84 17.04 7.38
N MET A 68 -10.34 15.82 7.35
CA MET A 68 -9.56 15.31 6.22
C MET A 68 -10.48 14.92 5.07
N LYS A 69 -10.02 15.20 3.85
CA LYS A 69 -10.68 14.69 2.64
C LYS A 69 -10.53 13.18 2.59
N LYS A 70 -11.54 12.49 2.11
CA LYS A 70 -11.50 11.03 1.97
C LYS A 70 -10.96 10.64 0.61
N ALA A 71 -10.08 9.64 0.61
CA ALA A 71 -9.58 8.99 -0.58
C ALA A 71 -9.60 7.47 -0.36
N ALA A 72 -9.63 6.70 -1.44
CA ALA A 72 -9.53 5.25 -1.35
C ALA A 72 -8.51 4.74 -2.35
N VAL A 73 -7.78 3.68 -1.97
CA VAL A 73 -6.79 3.01 -2.80
C VAL A 73 -7.04 1.51 -2.82
N LEU A 74 -6.62 0.83 -3.89
CA LEU A 74 -6.84 -0.60 -4.09
C LEU A 74 -5.52 -1.36 -4.15
N VAL A 75 -5.34 -2.33 -3.26
CA VAL A 75 -4.38 -3.43 -3.44
C VAL A 75 -5.12 -4.56 -4.15
N CYS A 76 -4.96 -4.68 -5.45
CA CYS A 76 -5.63 -5.70 -6.25
C CYS A 76 -4.70 -6.87 -6.56
N PHE A 77 -4.83 -7.97 -5.84
CA PHE A 77 -4.05 -9.17 -6.10
C PHE A 77 -4.56 -9.92 -7.32
N PHE A 78 -3.62 -10.42 -8.12
CA PHE A 78 -3.86 -11.40 -9.17
C PHE A 78 -2.79 -12.48 -9.14
N LYS A 79 -3.09 -13.64 -9.75
CA LYS A 79 -2.15 -14.75 -9.85
C LYS A 79 -1.48 -14.79 -11.22
N LYS A 80 -0.15 -14.93 -11.21
CA LYS A 80 0.66 -15.20 -12.41
C LYS A 80 1.75 -16.19 -12.03
N ASN A 81 1.94 -17.25 -12.84
CA ASN A 81 2.94 -18.29 -12.59
C ASN A 81 2.91 -18.84 -11.15
N ASN A 82 1.72 -19.03 -10.60
CA ASN A 82 1.52 -19.51 -9.23
C ASN A 82 2.04 -18.56 -8.13
N GLU A 83 2.24 -17.27 -8.44
CA GLU A 83 2.63 -16.20 -7.51
C GLU A 83 1.56 -15.11 -7.44
N LEU A 84 1.53 -14.41 -6.31
CA LEU A 84 0.66 -13.26 -6.11
C LEU A 84 1.41 -11.99 -6.51
N PHE A 85 0.76 -11.21 -7.35
CA PHE A 85 1.22 -9.90 -7.78
C PHE A 85 0.13 -8.86 -7.53
N PHE A 86 0.52 -7.61 -7.46
CA PHE A 86 -0.39 -6.46 -7.43
C PHE A 86 0.24 -5.27 -8.15
N PRO A 87 -0.58 -4.36 -8.73
CA PRO A 87 -0.09 -3.19 -9.42
C PRO A 87 0.24 -2.07 -8.44
N LEU A 88 1.26 -1.31 -8.78
CA LEU A 88 1.53 0.05 -8.35
C LEU A 88 1.62 0.94 -9.59
N ILE A 89 1.48 2.23 -9.39
CA ILE A 89 1.65 3.25 -10.43
C ILE A 89 2.78 4.19 -10.08
N ARG A 90 3.45 4.73 -11.10
CA ARG A 90 4.26 5.94 -10.98
C ARG A 90 3.39 7.13 -11.36
N ARG A 91 3.24 8.07 -10.44
CA ARG A 91 2.49 9.31 -10.68
C ARG A 91 3.24 10.19 -11.65
N PRO A 92 2.55 10.93 -12.54
CA PRO A 92 3.18 11.81 -13.49
C PRO A 92 4.02 12.91 -12.82
N MET A 93 5.12 13.27 -13.47
CA MET A 93 6.02 14.34 -12.98
C MET A 93 5.37 15.73 -13.00
N HIS A 94 4.33 15.93 -13.81
CA HIS A 94 3.62 17.22 -13.90
C HIS A 94 2.56 17.41 -12.81
N GLU A 95 2.28 16.41 -12.01
CA GLU A 95 1.32 16.53 -10.90
C GLU A 95 1.84 17.46 -9.80
N LYS A 96 0.91 18.27 -9.24
CA LYS A 96 1.23 19.22 -8.16
C LYS A 96 1.59 18.53 -6.84
N ASN A 97 0.99 17.37 -6.60
CA ASN A 97 1.16 16.62 -5.37
C ASN A 97 1.84 15.28 -5.66
N HIS A 98 2.96 15.04 -4.99
CA HIS A 98 3.66 13.76 -5.07
C HIS A 98 4.14 13.37 -6.49
N PRO A 99 4.76 14.28 -7.29
CA PRO A 99 5.24 13.97 -8.64
C PRO A 99 6.23 12.80 -8.62
N GLY A 100 6.09 11.87 -9.57
CA GLY A 100 6.97 10.72 -9.75
C GLY A 100 6.94 9.66 -8.64
N GLN A 101 6.11 9.84 -7.59
CA GLN A 101 6.03 8.87 -6.49
C GLN A 101 5.33 7.59 -6.90
N ILE A 102 5.78 6.50 -6.28
CA ILE A 102 5.12 5.19 -6.41
C ILE A 102 3.91 5.13 -5.48
N ALA A 103 2.75 4.80 -6.06
CA ALA A 103 1.48 4.76 -5.34
C ALA A 103 0.67 3.49 -5.65
N LEU A 104 -0.25 3.15 -4.78
CA LEU A 104 -1.35 2.24 -5.11
C LEU A 104 -2.35 2.98 -6.01
N PRO A 105 -3.00 2.31 -6.98
CA PRO A 105 -4.11 2.89 -7.71
C PRO A 105 -5.18 3.39 -6.77
N GLY A 106 -5.66 4.64 -6.99
CA GLY A 106 -6.65 5.23 -6.13
C GLY A 106 -6.65 6.75 -6.11
N GLY A 107 -7.73 7.33 -5.57
CA GLY A 107 -7.91 8.77 -5.56
C GLY A 107 -9.00 9.27 -4.62
N SER A 108 -9.49 10.46 -4.90
CA SER A 108 -10.45 11.17 -4.05
C SER A 108 -11.86 10.60 -4.17
N MET A 109 -12.54 10.47 -3.04
CA MET A 109 -13.96 10.11 -3.03
C MET A 109 -14.80 11.23 -3.62
N GLU A 110 -15.64 10.90 -4.60
CA GLU A 110 -16.58 11.82 -5.24
C GLU A 110 -17.89 11.95 -4.46
N LYS A 111 -18.69 12.95 -4.87
CA LYS A 111 -20.01 13.18 -4.27
C LYS A 111 -20.94 12.01 -4.62
N ASN A 112 -21.67 11.51 -3.61
CA ASN A 112 -22.59 10.37 -3.72
C ASN A 112 -21.91 9.01 -3.99
N GLU A 113 -20.63 8.89 -3.76
CA GLU A 113 -19.86 7.65 -3.87
C GLU A 113 -19.52 7.08 -2.50
N ASN A 114 -19.38 5.78 -2.39
CA ASN A 114 -18.80 5.14 -1.22
C ASN A 114 -17.31 4.82 -1.46
N LEU A 115 -16.56 4.59 -0.39
CA LEU A 115 -15.11 4.40 -0.45
C LEU A 115 -14.67 3.16 -1.25
N GLU A 116 -15.45 2.08 -1.23
CA GLU A 116 -15.16 0.88 -2.01
C GLU A 116 -15.35 1.15 -3.50
N THR A 117 -16.43 1.82 -3.86
CA THR A 117 -16.68 2.28 -5.24
C THR A 117 -15.57 3.21 -5.71
N THR A 118 -15.13 4.15 -4.86
CA THR A 118 -13.97 5.03 -5.16
C THR A 118 -12.74 4.22 -5.53
N ALA A 119 -12.34 3.26 -4.69
CA ALA A 119 -11.13 2.45 -4.93
C ALA A 119 -11.22 1.67 -6.24
N LEU A 120 -12.38 1.12 -6.55
CA LEU A 120 -12.62 0.36 -7.78
C LEU A 120 -12.68 1.24 -9.02
N ARG A 121 -13.33 2.41 -8.93
CA ARG A 121 -13.42 3.39 -10.03
C ARG A 121 -12.04 3.90 -10.41
N GLU A 122 -11.29 4.38 -9.43
CA GLU A 122 -9.94 4.93 -9.64
C GLU A 122 -9.00 3.86 -10.24
N ALA A 123 -9.03 2.63 -9.73
CA ALA A 123 -8.22 1.55 -10.28
C ALA A 123 -8.63 1.17 -11.71
N PHE A 124 -9.90 1.35 -12.08
CA PHE A 124 -10.34 1.19 -13.46
C PHE A 124 -9.87 2.34 -14.35
N GLU A 125 -10.03 3.57 -13.90
CA GLU A 125 -9.67 4.79 -14.63
C GLU A 125 -8.15 4.89 -14.86
N GLU A 126 -7.34 4.59 -13.84
CA GLU A 126 -5.88 4.69 -13.90
C GLU A 126 -5.22 3.54 -14.66
N VAL A 127 -5.64 2.28 -14.41
CA VAL A 127 -4.91 1.08 -14.90
C VAL A 127 -5.80 0.02 -15.57
N GLY A 128 -7.10 0.25 -15.71
CA GLY A 128 -8.01 -0.64 -16.45
C GLY A 128 -8.52 -1.85 -15.65
N ILE A 129 -8.36 -1.91 -14.34
CA ILE A 129 -8.89 -3.02 -13.52
C ILE A 129 -10.41 -2.99 -13.54
N ASN A 130 -11.04 -3.99 -14.19
CA ASN A 130 -12.49 -4.06 -14.28
C ASN A 130 -13.11 -4.30 -12.90
N PRO A 131 -13.96 -3.38 -12.37
CA PRO A 131 -14.59 -3.53 -11.06
C PRO A 131 -15.38 -4.82 -10.88
N LYS A 132 -16.00 -5.32 -11.93
CA LYS A 132 -16.79 -6.55 -11.91
C LYS A 132 -15.95 -7.82 -11.74
N SER A 133 -14.64 -7.76 -12.02
CA SER A 133 -13.71 -8.88 -11.86
C SER A 133 -13.06 -8.90 -10.47
N VAL A 134 -13.19 -7.85 -9.67
CA VAL A 134 -12.56 -7.72 -8.38
C VAL A 134 -13.47 -8.23 -7.28
N ASN A 135 -13.00 -9.20 -6.51
CA ASN A 135 -13.61 -9.61 -5.26
C ASN A 135 -12.93 -8.87 -4.10
N ILE A 136 -13.59 -7.89 -3.50
CA ILE A 136 -13.08 -7.18 -2.31
C ILE A 136 -13.09 -8.15 -1.12
N ILE A 137 -11.94 -8.35 -0.50
CA ILE A 137 -11.78 -9.22 0.68
C ILE A 137 -11.77 -8.45 1.99
N GLY A 138 -11.59 -7.14 1.94
CA GLY A 138 -11.75 -6.27 3.11
C GLY A 138 -11.08 -4.93 2.98
N ARG A 139 -11.27 -4.12 4.01
CA ARG A 139 -10.69 -2.78 4.15
C ARG A 139 -9.66 -2.77 5.28
N MET A 140 -8.51 -2.20 5.02
CA MET A 140 -7.45 -1.99 6.00
C MET A 140 -7.70 -0.73 6.84
N THR A 141 -6.80 -0.44 7.77
CA THR A 141 -6.91 0.72 8.65
C THR A 141 -6.81 2.03 7.87
N PRO A 142 -7.75 2.99 8.06
CA PRO A 142 -7.66 4.30 7.42
C PRO A 142 -6.39 5.05 7.82
N LEU A 143 -5.57 5.43 6.85
CA LEU A 143 -4.27 6.09 7.04
C LEU A 143 -4.40 7.61 6.89
N PRO A 144 -4.13 8.41 7.94
CA PRO A 144 -4.07 9.86 7.83
C PRO A 144 -2.77 10.33 7.16
N VAL A 145 -2.88 11.18 6.15
CA VAL A 145 -1.76 11.81 5.45
C VAL A 145 -1.81 13.33 5.62
N PRO A 146 -1.09 13.88 6.61
CA PRO A 146 -1.22 15.30 6.97
C PRO A 146 -0.82 16.27 5.87
N VAL A 147 0.21 15.92 5.09
CA VAL A 147 0.77 16.79 4.03
C VAL A 147 -0.28 17.10 2.96
N SER A 148 -1.04 16.10 2.55
CA SER A 148 -2.11 16.24 1.56
C SER A 148 -3.49 16.49 2.18
N LYS A 149 -3.62 16.38 3.52
CA LYS A 149 -4.88 16.46 4.28
C LYS A 149 -5.92 15.40 3.85
N TYR A 150 -5.44 14.21 3.44
CA TYR A 150 -6.28 13.08 3.11
C TYR A 150 -6.28 12.02 4.22
N LEU A 151 -7.44 11.41 4.42
CA LEU A 151 -7.61 10.15 5.12
C LEU A 151 -7.81 9.08 4.05
N ILE A 152 -6.79 8.24 3.86
CA ILE A 152 -6.78 7.20 2.82
C ILE A 152 -7.36 5.91 3.38
N TYR A 153 -8.29 5.31 2.66
CA TYR A 153 -8.94 4.05 2.97
C TYR A 153 -8.43 2.95 2.03
N PRO A 154 -7.49 2.09 2.45
CA PRO A 154 -6.99 1.03 1.61
C PRO A 154 -7.96 -0.16 1.59
N PHE A 155 -8.28 -0.64 0.40
CA PHE A 155 -9.03 -1.88 0.17
C PHE A 155 -8.11 -2.96 -0.38
N VAL A 156 -8.41 -4.20 -0.04
CA VAL A 156 -7.75 -5.38 -0.60
C VAL A 156 -8.76 -6.13 -1.44
N GLY A 157 -8.42 -6.35 -2.70
CA GLY A 157 -9.21 -7.11 -3.65
C GLY A 157 -8.39 -8.21 -4.34
N VAL A 158 -9.09 -9.15 -4.95
CA VAL A 158 -8.48 -10.26 -5.70
C VAL A 158 -9.21 -10.43 -7.02
N THR A 159 -8.48 -10.59 -8.10
CA THR A 159 -8.99 -11.05 -9.40
C THR A 159 -8.59 -12.50 -9.65
N ASN A 160 -9.41 -13.23 -10.42
CA ASN A 160 -9.12 -14.63 -10.78
C ASN A 160 -7.98 -14.75 -11.81
N THR A 161 -7.83 -13.74 -12.67
CA THR A 161 -6.83 -13.67 -13.74
C THR A 161 -6.09 -12.35 -13.67
N GLU A 162 -4.93 -12.26 -14.33
CA GLU A 162 -4.24 -10.98 -14.54
C GLU A 162 -5.18 -10.02 -15.31
N PRO A 163 -5.35 -8.76 -14.84
CA PRO A 163 -6.14 -7.76 -15.55
C PRO A 163 -5.59 -7.44 -16.95
N GLU A 164 -6.46 -7.04 -17.86
CA GLU A 164 -6.05 -6.37 -19.09
C GLU A 164 -5.68 -4.91 -18.77
N TRP A 165 -4.38 -4.62 -18.78
CA TRP A 165 -3.88 -3.32 -18.39
C TRP A 165 -4.20 -2.26 -19.45
N LYS A 166 -4.85 -1.18 -19.01
CA LYS A 166 -5.13 0.00 -19.83
C LYS A 166 -4.82 1.25 -19.03
N LEU A 167 -3.66 1.84 -19.34
CA LEU A 167 -3.17 3.00 -18.62
C LEU A 167 -3.85 4.28 -19.10
N ASN A 168 -4.12 5.18 -18.15
CA ASN A 168 -4.48 6.55 -18.42
C ASN A 168 -3.20 7.40 -18.42
N ASP A 169 -2.69 7.72 -19.58
CA ASP A 169 -1.42 8.46 -19.75
C ASP A 169 -1.41 9.86 -19.10
N LYS A 170 -2.58 10.37 -18.70
CA LYS A 170 -2.67 11.65 -17.98
C LYS A 170 -2.45 11.51 -16.47
N GLU A 171 -2.69 10.32 -15.92
CA GLU A 171 -2.68 10.06 -14.48
C GLU A 171 -1.62 9.03 -14.07
N VAL A 172 -1.07 8.30 -15.03
CA VAL A 172 -0.09 7.22 -14.79
C VAL A 172 1.05 7.31 -15.79
N ASP A 173 2.28 7.55 -15.30
CA ASP A 173 3.50 7.50 -16.14
C ASP A 173 3.96 6.06 -16.39
N GLU A 174 3.80 5.18 -15.39
CA GLU A 174 4.29 3.80 -15.45
C GLU A 174 3.42 2.87 -14.60
N LEU A 175 3.12 1.70 -15.13
CA LEU A 175 2.55 0.58 -14.37
C LEU A 175 3.68 -0.32 -13.86
N ILE A 176 3.68 -0.60 -12.57
CA ILE A 176 4.71 -1.40 -11.90
C ILE A 176 4.04 -2.61 -11.26
N ILE A 177 4.36 -3.80 -11.72
CA ILE A 177 3.81 -5.05 -11.18
C ILE A 177 4.75 -5.60 -10.12
N ILE A 178 4.27 -5.67 -8.88
CA ILE A 178 5.06 -6.10 -7.72
C ILE A 178 4.70 -7.55 -7.34
N SER A 179 5.74 -8.39 -7.18
CA SER A 179 5.58 -9.68 -6.52
C SER A 179 5.38 -9.49 -5.02
N PHE A 180 4.29 -10.07 -4.47
CA PHE A 180 4.04 -9.96 -3.04
C PHE A 180 5.11 -10.68 -2.20
N ASN A 181 5.69 -11.77 -2.72
CA ASN A 181 6.81 -12.44 -2.06
C ASN A 181 8.06 -11.55 -2.03
N GLU A 182 8.35 -10.81 -3.11
CA GLU A 182 9.46 -9.87 -3.16
C GLU A 182 9.26 -8.74 -2.15
N LEU A 183 8.05 -8.20 -2.04
CA LEU A 183 7.71 -7.19 -1.04
C LEU A 183 7.94 -7.71 0.39
N ILE A 184 7.45 -8.91 0.73
CA ILE A 184 7.66 -9.50 2.05
C ILE A 184 9.15 -9.65 2.37
N ASN A 185 9.96 -10.09 1.39
CA ASN A 185 11.39 -10.26 1.55
C ASN A 185 12.15 -8.92 1.66
N SER A 186 11.58 -7.83 1.14
CA SER A 186 12.15 -6.47 1.23
C SER A 186 11.89 -5.77 2.57
N ASP A 187 11.08 -6.35 3.46
CA ASP A 187 10.78 -5.81 4.81
C ASP A 187 11.96 -6.03 5.78
N ASN A 188 13.13 -5.51 5.42
CA ASN A 188 14.40 -5.68 6.14
C ASN A 188 14.83 -4.44 6.93
N GLY A 189 13.98 -3.43 7.05
CA GLY A 189 14.27 -2.19 7.78
C GLY A 189 15.22 -1.23 7.04
N TYR A 190 15.36 -1.36 5.72
CA TYR A 190 16.16 -0.44 4.92
C TYR A 190 15.65 1.00 5.03
N SER A 191 16.57 1.96 5.12
CA SER A 191 16.23 3.38 5.17
C SER A 191 17.34 4.23 4.60
N GLU A 192 16.98 5.37 4.01
CA GLU A 192 17.92 6.35 3.46
C GLU A 192 17.95 7.64 4.27
N LYS A 193 19.06 8.38 4.14
CA LYS A 193 19.17 9.73 4.65
C LYS A 193 18.82 10.70 3.53
N TRP A 194 17.82 11.54 3.78
CA TRP A 194 17.41 12.62 2.87
C TRP A 194 17.52 13.97 3.57
N GLU A 195 17.51 15.04 2.81
CA GLU A 195 17.36 16.41 3.33
C GLU A 195 15.94 16.91 3.08
N PHE A 196 15.31 17.43 4.12
CA PHE A 196 14.01 18.07 4.02
C PHE A 196 14.04 19.41 4.77
N LYS A 197 13.88 20.53 4.02
CA LYS A 197 13.95 21.89 4.56
C LYS A 197 15.19 22.10 5.44
N GLU A 198 16.36 21.77 4.89
CA GLU A 198 17.67 21.88 5.54
C GLU A 198 17.87 20.98 6.78
N ASN A 199 16.94 20.07 7.03
CA ASN A 199 17.04 19.13 8.14
C ASN A 199 17.27 17.71 7.61
N PRO A 200 18.28 16.98 8.13
CA PRO A 200 18.50 15.59 7.77
C PRO A 200 17.40 14.72 8.37
N ILE A 201 16.85 13.87 7.53
CA ILE A 201 15.79 12.92 7.89
C ILE A 201 16.18 11.50 7.49
N ARG A 202 15.61 10.53 8.18
CA ARG A 202 15.69 9.10 7.82
C ARG A 202 14.35 8.66 7.29
N VAL A 203 14.34 8.17 6.05
CA VAL A 203 13.14 7.70 5.35
C VAL A 203 13.22 6.18 5.19
N PRO A 204 12.33 5.41 5.84
CA PRO A 204 12.22 3.98 5.59
C PRO A 204 11.67 3.71 4.19
N ILE A 205 12.22 2.70 3.51
CA ILE A 205 11.95 2.41 2.08
C ILE A 205 11.86 0.89 1.89
N PHE A 206 10.87 0.45 1.10
CA PHE A 206 10.89 -0.87 0.47
C PHE A 206 11.59 -0.75 -0.90
N LYS A 207 12.65 -1.54 -1.12
CA LYS A 207 13.30 -1.69 -2.43
C LYS A 207 12.80 -2.96 -3.10
N VAL A 208 11.94 -2.83 -4.10
CA VAL A 208 11.25 -3.94 -4.76
C VAL A 208 11.19 -3.67 -6.25
N SER A 209 11.49 -4.66 -7.09
CA SER A 209 11.36 -4.54 -8.57
C SER A 209 12.00 -3.27 -9.14
N ASN A 210 13.19 -2.90 -8.63
CA ASN A 210 13.94 -1.69 -9.01
C ASN A 210 13.24 -0.35 -8.72
N VAL A 211 12.21 -0.34 -7.87
CA VAL A 211 11.58 0.89 -7.40
C VAL A 211 11.71 1.05 -5.89
N GLU A 212 11.66 2.28 -5.44
CA GLU A 212 11.71 2.67 -4.04
C GLU A 212 10.32 3.13 -3.59
N ILE A 213 9.75 2.40 -2.63
CA ILE A 213 8.42 2.67 -2.10
C ILE A 213 8.56 3.22 -0.68
N TRP A 214 8.03 4.41 -0.45
CA TRP A 214 8.12 5.11 0.84
C TRP A 214 6.82 5.86 1.17
N GLY A 215 6.76 6.54 2.31
CA GLY A 215 5.64 7.37 2.71
C GLY A 215 4.34 6.60 2.92
N ALA A 216 3.23 7.15 2.42
CA ALA A 216 1.89 6.58 2.63
C ALA A 216 1.75 5.19 2.01
N THR A 217 2.26 5.00 0.80
CA THR A 217 2.24 3.68 0.12
C THR A 217 2.98 2.63 0.93
N ALA A 218 4.19 2.94 1.40
CA ALA A 218 4.96 2.02 2.25
C ALA A 218 4.25 1.73 3.58
N ALA A 219 3.58 2.71 4.19
CA ALA A 219 2.81 2.51 5.41
C ALA A 219 1.66 1.51 5.19
N VAL A 220 0.88 1.65 4.10
CA VAL A 220 -0.17 0.70 3.73
C VAL A 220 0.41 -0.69 3.47
N LEU A 221 1.49 -0.80 2.68
CA LEU A 221 2.12 -2.08 2.38
C LEU A 221 2.73 -2.75 3.62
N SER A 222 3.23 -1.98 4.59
CA SER A 222 3.70 -2.50 5.88
C SER A 222 2.57 -3.17 6.68
N GLU A 223 1.36 -2.60 6.66
CA GLU A 223 0.18 -3.23 7.28
C GLU A 223 -0.25 -4.49 6.51
N LEU A 224 -0.22 -4.45 5.19
CA LEU A 224 -0.53 -5.61 4.34
C LEU A 224 0.40 -6.81 4.63
N ILE A 225 1.70 -6.56 4.79
CA ILE A 225 2.67 -7.59 5.19
C ILE A 225 2.29 -8.19 6.55
N ASP A 226 1.92 -7.36 7.53
CA ASP A 226 1.51 -7.87 8.85
C ASP A 226 0.22 -8.69 8.79
N LEU A 227 -0.75 -8.25 7.96
CA LEU A 227 -2.00 -8.99 7.73
C LEU A 227 -1.79 -10.34 7.03
N SER A 228 -0.70 -10.50 6.27
CA SER A 228 -0.40 -11.75 5.57
C SER A 228 0.22 -12.83 6.47
N LYS A 229 0.69 -12.46 7.67
CA LYS A 229 1.31 -13.39 8.62
C LYS A 229 0.27 -14.32 9.22
N SER A 230 0.67 -15.56 9.52
CA SER A 230 -0.19 -16.49 10.24
C SER A 230 -0.60 -15.89 11.59
N SER A 231 -1.88 -16.00 11.93
CA SER A 231 -2.33 -15.72 13.30
C SER A 231 -1.84 -16.83 14.20
N ASN A 232 -0.96 -16.51 15.15
CA ASN A 232 -0.63 -17.40 16.25
C ASN A 232 -1.79 -17.45 17.26
#